data_b015e4a465bf2f608d240936ac56a04b
#
_entry.id   b015e4a465bf2f608d240936ac56a04b
#
_cell.length_a   1.000
_cell.length_b   1.000
_cell.length_c   1.000
_cell.angle_alpha   90.00
_cell.angle_beta   90.00
_cell.angle_gamma   90.00
#
_symmetry.space_group_name_H-M   'P 1'
#
loop_
_entity.id
_entity.type
_entity.pdbx_description
1 polymer ?
#
loop_
_entity_poly.entity_id
_entity_poly.type
_entity_poly.pdbx_seq_one_letter_code
_entity_poly.pdbx_strand_id
1 'polypeptide(L)'
;AGIKIIAKMSEGGKFNSDIKGIEVHIGGIAEKVNFYTGLPENMTKTVKFDLELSEDSTTMSNATVMLFPSAENPLLELIITLQDGSEHFLSQNLNMALTANTRLTLNIALGEIHTGGGAGDFSIEDWNETSETIEFPIID
;
A
#
# COMPACT_ATOMS: atom_id res chain seq x y z
N ALA A 1 -11.24 3.74 6.65
CA ALA A 1 -10.59 2.61 5.96
C ALA A 1 -9.22 2.35 6.55
N GLY A 2 -8.81 1.10 6.56
CA GLY A 2 -7.46 0.69 6.94
C GLY A 2 -6.79 -0.02 5.80
N ILE A 3 -5.49 0.18 5.61
CA ILE A 3 -4.74 -0.54 4.60
C ILE A 3 -3.46 -1.12 5.17
N LYS A 4 -3.22 -2.38 4.82
CA LYS A 4 -1.97 -3.08 5.12
C LYS A 4 -1.44 -3.69 3.83
N ILE A 5 -0.17 -3.48 3.58
CA ILE A 5 0.50 -4.04 2.41
C ILE A 5 1.56 -5.01 2.91
N ILE A 6 1.57 -6.20 2.33
CA ILE A 6 2.58 -7.22 2.60
C ILE A 6 3.24 -7.55 1.26
N ALA A 7 4.50 -7.15 1.13
CA ALA A 7 5.29 -7.40 -0.07
C ALA A 7 6.22 -8.58 0.15
N LYS A 8 6.31 -9.47 -0.82
CA LYS A 8 7.20 -10.62 -0.85
C LYS A 8 7.90 -10.70 -2.20
N MET A 9 9.02 -11.38 -2.24
CA MET A 9 9.63 -11.70 -3.52
C MET A 9 8.80 -12.78 -4.23
N SER A 10 8.58 -12.62 -5.53
CA SER A 10 7.74 -13.55 -6.30
C SER A 10 8.29 -14.98 -6.30
N GLU A 11 9.59 -15.14 -6.18
CA GLU A 11 10.25 -16.44 -6.13
C GLU A 11 10.31 -17.03 -4.72
N GLY A 12 9.83 -16.28 -3.73
CA GLY A 12 9.93 -16.67 -2.33
C GLY A 12 11.30 -16.34 -1.74
N GLY A 13 11.53 -16.77 -0.52
CA GLY A 13 12.78 -16.55 0.17
C GLY A 13 12.94 -15.15 0.73
N LYS A 14 14.18 -14.78 1.02
CA LYS A 14 14.50 -13.50 1.62
C LYS A 14 14.38 -12.36 0.62
N PHE A 15 14.06 -11.19 1.13
CA PHE A 15 14.01 -9.97 0.35
C PHE A 15 15.37 -9.67 -0.28
N ASN A 16 15.34 -9.15 -1.51
CA ASN A 16 16.54 -8.80 -2.24
C ASN A 16 17.33 -7.75 -1.45
N SER A 17 18.59 -8.05 -1.15
CA SER A 17 19.47 -7.16 -0.38
C SER A 17 19.80 -5.84 -1.09
N ASP A 18 19.58 -5.76 -2.40
CA ASP A 18 19.75 -4.52 -3.15
C ASP A 18 18.65 -3.49 -2.84
N ILE A 19 17.56 -3.92 -2.25
CA ILE A 19 16.47 -3.02 -1.88
C ILE A 19 16.78 -2.36 -0.54
N LYS A 20 16.89 -1.04 -0.55
CA LYS A 20 17.10 -0.25 0.65
C LYS A 20 15.79 0.05 1.37
N GLY A 21 14.72 0.34 0.63
CA GLY A 21 13.43 0.65 1.20
C GLY A 21 12.34 0.71 0.14
N ILE A 22 11.10 0.62 0.61
CA ILE A 22 9.91 0.76 -0.21
C ILE A 22 9.00 1.78 0.45
N GLU A 23 8.66 2.83 -0.29
CA GLU A 23 7.65 3.81 0.13
C GLU A 23 6.38 3.58 -0.68
N VAL A 24 5.23 3.66 -0.01
CA VAL A 24 3.93 3.47 -0.64
C VAL A 24 3.21 4.79 -0.70
N HIS A 25 2.66 5.11 -1.88
CA HIS A 25 1.81 6.27 -2.08
C HIS A 25 0.43 5.80 -2.54
N ILE A 26 -0.61 6.28 -1.90
CA ILE A 26 -1.98 6.00 -2.31
C ILE A 26 -2.66 7.33 -2.58
N GLY A 27 -3.03 7.54 -3.84
CA GLY A 27 -3.74 8.74 -4.28
C GLY A 27 -5.24 8.56 -4.24
N GLY A 28 -5.98 9.64 -4.43
CA GLY A 28 -7.43 9.61 -4.48
C GLY A 28 -8.10 9.45 -3.11
N ILE A 29 -7.40 9.77 -2.04
CA ILE A 29 -7.92 9.67 -0.67
C ILE A 29 -8.64 10.96 -0.31
N ALA A 30 -9.77 10.84 0.40
CA ALA A 30 -10.49 12.01 0.88
C ALA A 30 -9.63 12.82 1.86
N GLU A 31 -9.68 14.13 1.71
CA GLU A 31 -9.00 15.05 2.63
C GLU A 31 -9.73 15.13 3.95
N LYS A 32 -11.06 15.03 3.89
CA LYS A 32 -11.93 15.13 5.07
C LYS A 32 -13.24 14.42 4.81
N VAL A 33 -13.99 14.20 5.88
CA VAL A 33 -15.35 13.69 5.82
C VAL A 33 -16.29 14.79 6.29
N ASN A 34 -17.36 15.05 5.53
CA ASN A 34 -18.35 16.05 5.90
C ASN A 34 -19.04 15.64 7.18
N PHE A 35 -19.03 16.53 8.15
CA PHE A 35 -19.57 16.27 9.47
C PHE A 35 -21.08 16.04 9.49
N TYR A 36 -21.80 16.68 8.58
CA TYR A 36 -23.27 16.60 8.53
C TYR A 36 -23.78 15.45 7.69
N THR A 37 -23.09 15.15 6.58
CA THR A 37 -23.55 14.16 5.62
C THR A 37 -22.84 12.80 5.80
N GLY A 38 -21.71 12.77 6.50
CA GLY A 38 -20.88 11.59 6.57
C GLY A 38 -20.16 11.25 5.28
N LEU A 39 -20.26 12.10 4.26
CA LEU A 39 -19.66 11.84 2.95
C LEU A 39 -18.23 12.36 2.88
N PRO A 40 -17.33 11.59 2.24
CA PRO A 40 -15.97 12.03 2.02
C PRO A 40 -15.92 13.19 1.00
N GLU A 41 -14.97 14.09 1.22
CA GLU A 41 -14.78 15.27 0.38
C GLU A 41 -13.34 15.40 -0.08
N ASN A 42 -13.15 16.00 -1.26
CA ASN A 42 -11.83 16.28 -1.84
C ASN A 42 -10.97 15.01 -1.96
N MET A 43 -11.37 14.10 -2.86
CA MET A 43 -10.70 12.82 -3.09
C MET A 43 -9.38 12.96 -3.87
N THR A 44 -8.52 13.89 -3.46
CA THR A 44 -7.29 14.19 -4.19
C THR A 44 -6.03 14.05 -3.34
N LYS A 45 -6.18 13.67 -2.09
CA LYS A 45 -5.04 13.54 -1.19
C LYS A 45 -4.24 12.28 -1.49
N THR A 46 -2.93 12.40 -1.43
CA THR A 46 -2.03 11.24 -1.48
C THR A 46 -1.49 10.97 -0.08
N VAL A 47 -1.68 9.75 0.39
CA VAL A 47 -1.14 9.29 1.66
C VAL A 47 0.13 8.49 1.39
N LYS A 48 1.16 8.72 2.19
CA LYS A 48 2.49 8.10 2.03
C LYS A 48 2.88 7.39 3.31
N PHE A 49 3.44 6.20 3.17
CA PHE A 49 4.00 5.46 4.30
C PHE A 49 5.07 4.48 3.83
N ASP A 50 5.92 4.05 4.75
CA ASP A 50 7.02 3.13 4.45
C ASP A 50 6.65 1.70 4.83
N LEU A 51 7.25 0.74 4.11
CA LEU A 51 7.21 -0.67 4.49
C LEU A 51 8.46 -1.01 5.29
N GLU A 52 8.30 -1.87 6.28
CA GLU A 52 9.41 -2.33 7.12
C GLU A 52 9.70 -3.81 6.86
N LEU A 53 10.99 -4.15 6.85
CA LEU A 53 11.44 -5.52 6.67
C LEU A 53 11.14 -6.36 7.92
N SER A 54 10.63 -7.57 7.72
CA SER A 54 10.38 -8.50 8.81
C SER A 54 11.69 -9.02 9.43
N GLU A 55 11.59 -9.60 10.63
CA GLU A 55 12.77 -10.13 11.33
C GLU A 55 13.49 -11.23 10.54
N ASP A 56 12.73 -12.07 9.84
CA ASP A 56 13.29 -13.13 9.01
C ASP A 56 13.65 -12.67 7.59
N SER A 57 13.45 -11.40 7.29
CA SER A 57 13.76 -10.78 5.99
C SER A 57 12.97 -11.34 4.81
N THR A 58 11.83 -11.97 5.04
CA THR A 58 11.02 -12.56 3.96
C THR A 58 9.89 -11.66 3.46
N THR A 59 9.51 -10.65 4.23
CA THR A 59 8.44 -9.73 3.87
C THR A 59 8.78 -8.30 4.22
N MET A 60 8.17 -7.36 3.48
CA MET A 60 8.12 -5.96 3.89
C MET A 60 6.67 -5.55 4.03
N SER A 61 6.33 -4.95 5.15
CA SER A 61 4.94 -4.58 5.43
C SER A 61 4.88 -3.32 6.29
N ASN A 62 3.69 -2.76 6.36
CA ASN A 62 3.40 -1.65 7.27
C ASN A 62 2.49 -2.12 8.40
N ALA A 63 2.52 -1.41 9.52
CA ALA A 63 1.41 -1.45 10.45
C ALA A 63 0.17 -0.87 9.73
N THR A 64 -1.01 -1.36 10.04
CA THR A 64 -2.22 -0.88 9.36
C THR A 64 -2.32 0.64 9.45
N VAL A 65 -2.38 1.28 8.28
CA VAL A 65 -2.53 2.73 8.19
C VAL A 65 -4.01 3.05 8.05
N MET A 66 -4.49 3.97 8.86
CA MET A 66 -5.88 4.41 8.81
C MET A 66 -6.02 5.58 7.85
N LEU A 67 -7.01 5.50 6.97
CA LEU A 67 -7.24 6.46 5.91
C LEU A 67 -8.70 6.90 5.91
N PHE A 68 -8.96 8.10 5.42
CA PHE A 68 -10.31 8.44 4.98
C PHE A 68 -10.66 7.63 3.73
N PRO A 69 -11.95 7.50 3.41
CA PRO A 69 -12.35 6.78 2.19
C PRO A 69 -11.72 7.36 0.93
N SER A 70 -11.63 6.54 -0.11
CA SER A 70 -11.03 6.93 -1.39
C SER A 70 -12.08 7.07 -2.49
N ALA A 71 -11.63 7.64 -3.62
CA ALA A 71 -12.34 7.55 -4.89
C ALA A 71 -12.48 6.09 -5.33
N GLU A 72 -13.27 5.84 -6.36
CA GLU A 72 -13.60 4.47 -6.82
C GLU A 72 -12.39 3.65 -7.25
N ASN A 73 -11.34 4.30 -7.69
CA ASN A 73 -10.18 3.62 -8.27
C ASN A 73 -8.88 4.31 -7.85
N PRO A 74 -8.50 4.21 -6.57
CA PRO A 74 -7.29 4.88 -6.11
C PRO A 74 -6.04 4.30 -6.75
N LEU A 75 -5.04 5.14 -6.99
CA LEU A 75 -3.76 4.74 -7.54
C LEU A 75 -2.83 4.31 -6.41
N LEU A 76 -2.33 3.10 -6.50
CA LEU A 76 -1.26 2.59 -5.63
C LEU A 76 0.07 2.75 -6.36
N GLU A 77 1.02 3.41 -5.72
CA GLU A 77 2.36 3.56 -6.26
C GLU A 77 3.38 3.07 -5.25
N LEU A 78 4.33 2.28 -5.71
CA LEU A 78 5.47 1.84 -4.91
C LEU A 78 6.72 2.54 -5.42
N ILE A 79 7.47 3.11 -4.51
CA ILE A 79 8.76 3.71 -4.82
C ILE A 79 9.81 2.85 -4.13
N ILE A 80 10.55 2.10 -4.93
CA ILE A 80 11.56 1.17 -4.45
C ILE A 80 12.92 1.83 -4.58
N THR A 81 13.56 2.10 -3.45
CA THR A 81 14.89 2.68 -3.41
C THR A 81 15.91 1.56 -3.26
N LEU A 82 16.91 1.54 -4.12
CA LEU A 82 17.99 0.56 -4.08
C LEU A 82 19.18 1.09 -3.31
N GLN A 83 20.14 0.21 -2.98
CA GLN A 83 21.30 0.56 -2.19
C GLN A 83 22.23 1.59 -2.88
N ASP A 84 22.18 1.66 -4.21
CA ASP A 84 22.96 2.65 -4.98
C ASP A 84 22.27 4.02 -5.06
N GLY A 85 21.09 4.17 -4.43
CA GLY A 85 20.33 5.41 -4.45
C GLY A 85 19.35 5.52 -5.62
N SER A 86 19.36 4.58 -6.56
CA SER A 86 18.40 4.59 -7.65
C SER A 86 17.00 4.26 -7.15
N GLU A 87 16.00 4.79 -7.86
CA GLU A 87 14.59 4.60 -7.51
C GLU A 87 13.83 3.98 -8.67
N HIS A 88 12.94 3.02 -8.35
CA HIS A 88 12.05 2.42 -9.32
C HIS A 88 10.61 2.72 -8.92
N PHE A 89 9.81 3.19 -9.86
CA PHE A 89 8.42 3.56 -9.64
C PHE A 89 7.51 2.52 -10.28
N LEU A 90 6.69 1.88 -9.46
CA LEU A 90 5.72 0.90 -9.92
C LEU A 90 4.34 1.39 -9.50
N SER A 91 3.38 1.35 -10.42
CA SER A 91 2.04 1.85 -10.11
C SER A 91 0.96 0.93 -10.64
N GLN A 92 -0.14 0.88 -9.93
CA GLN A 92 -1.31 0.11 -10.32
C GLN A 92 -2.55 0.70 -9.68
N ASN A 93 -3.64 0.75 -10.44
CA ASN A 93 -4.94 1.12 -9.88
C ASN A 93 -5.50 -0.02 -9.07
N LEU A 94 -6.11 0.29 -7.93
CA LEU A 94 -6.66 -0.72 -7.05
C LEU A 94 -7.96 -1.35 -7.58
N ASN A 95 -8.64 -0.70 -8.52
CA ASN A 95 -9.91 -1.14 -9.11
C ASN A 95 -11.04 -1.31 -8.09
N MET A 96 -10.92 -0.69 -6.95
CA MET A 96 -11.94 -0.69 -5.91
C MET A 96 -11.75 0.52 -5.00
N ALA A 97 -12.82 1.02 -4.45
CA ALA A 97 -12.76 2.10 -3.47
C ALA A 97 -12.34 1.57 -2.09
N LEU A 98 -11.59 2.39 -1.36
CA LEU A 98 -11.37 2.16 0.06
C LEU A 98 -12.54 2.81 0.81
N THR A 99 -13.34 2.00 1.45
CA THR A 99 -14.56 2.46 2.11
C THR A 99 -14.41 2.55 3.62
N ALA A 100 -15.28 3.35 4.25
CA ALA A 100 -15.25 3.49 5.71
C ALA A 100 -15.47 2.15 6.41
N ASN A 101 -14.86 1.97 7.56
CA ASN A 101 -15.01 0.78 8.41
C ASN A 101 -14.54 -0.53 7.77
N THR A 102 -13.72 -0.46 6.76
CA THR A 102 -13.15 -1.65 6.11
C THR A 102 -11.64 -1.65 6.25
N ARG A 103 -11.06 -2.85 6.29
CA ARG A 103 -9.61 -3.05 6.24
C ARG A 103 -9.27 -3.83 4.98
N LEU A 104 -8.34 -3.31 4.22
CA LEU A 104 -7.82 -3.99 3.04
C LEU A 104 -6.41 -4.47 3.33
N THR A 105 -6.15 -5.75 3.07
CA THR A 105 -4.80 -6.31 3.08
C THR A 105 -4.42 -6.68 1.66
N LEU A 106 -3.33 -6.09 1.17
CA LEU A 106 -2.82 -6.38 -0.17
C LEU A 106 -1.55 -7.21 -0.05
N ASN A 107 -1.53 -8.35 -0.73
CA ASN A 107 -0.33 -9.15 -0.88
C ASN A 107 0.29 -8.84 -2.24
N ILE A 108 1.53 -8.35 -2.22
CA ILE A 108 2.24 -7.93 -3.42
C ILE A 108 3.43 -8.87 -3.64
N ALA A 109 3.55 -9.40 -4.85
CA ALA A 109 4.72 -10.15 -5.28
C ALA A 109 5.61 -9.24 -6.11
N LEU A 110 6.87 -9.11 -5.70
CA LEU A 110 7.87 -8.32 -6.42
C LEU A 110 8.76 -9.25 -7.24
N GLY A 111 8.96 -8.92 -8.51
CA GLY A 111 9.98 -9.54 -9.33
C GLY A 111 11.38 -9.10 -8.90
N GLU A 112 12.40 -9.66 -9.51
CA GLU A 112 13.77 -9.29 -9.20
C GLU A 112 14.08 -7.86 -9.62
N ILE A 113 14.66 -7.11 -8.69
CA ILE A 113 15.11 -5.74 -8.92
C ILE A 113 16.57 -5.69 -8.49
N HIS A 114 17.44 -5.28 -9.42
CA HIS A 114 18.89 -5.20 -9.17
C HIS A 114 19.39 -3.78 -9.35
N THR A 115 20.41 -3.42 -8.58
CA THR A 115 21.13 -2.15 -8.77
C THR A 115 21.70 -2.09 -10.18
N GLY A 116 21.42 -0.97 -10.88
CA GLY A 116 21.84 -0.77 -12.26
C GLY A 116 21.12 -1.61 -13.29
N GLY A 117 20.17 -2.44 -12.87
CA GLY A 117 19.37 -3.26 -13.77
C GLY A 117 18.11 -2.55 -14.25
N GLY A 118 17.39 -3.20 -15.13
CA GLY A 118 16.10 -2.73 -15.60
C GLY A 118 15.04 -2.79 -14.51
N ALA A 119 13.89 -2.19 -14.78
CA ALA A 119 12.76 -2.20 -13.86
C ALA A 119 12.31 -3.62 -13.56
N GLY A 120 12.11 -3.91 -12.29
CA GLY A 120 11.47 -5.15 -11.87
C GLY A 120 9.98 -5.10 -12.15
N ASP A 121 9.38 -6.26 -12.24
CA ASP A 121 7.93 -6.40 -12.35
C ASP A 121 7.34 -6.48 -10.95
N PHE A 122 6.17 -5.89 -10.79
CA PHE A 122 5.41 -6.17 -9.60
C PHE A 122 3.99 -6.55 -9.99
N SER A 123 3.41 -7.47 -9.22
CA SER A 123 2.03 -7.86 -9.40
C SER A 123 1.35 -7.98 -8.05
N ILE A 124 0.05 -7.71 -8.04
CA ILE A 124 -0.76 -7.93 -6.85
C ILE A 124 -1.33 -9.34 -6.99
N GLU A 125 -0.79 -10.28 -6.19
CA GLU A 125 -1.17 -11.68 -6.30
C GLU A 125 -2.54 -12.00 -5.70
N ASP A 126 -2.89 -11.34 -4.61
CA ASP A 126 -4.15 -11.62 -3.93
C ASP A 126 -4.78 -10.36 -3.39
N TRP A 127 -5.98 -10.10 -3.85
CA TRP A 127 -6.87 -9.15 -3.25
C TRP A 127 -7.60 -9.84 -2.09
N ASN A 128 -6.94 -9.97 -0.96
CA ASN A 128 -7.67 -10.38 0.23
C ASN A 128 -8.42 -9.18 0.77
N GLU A 129 -9.60 -8.98 0.23
CA GLU A 129 -10.60 -8.20 0.91
C GLU A 129 -11.05 -8.97 2.14
N THR A 130 -10.31 -8.87 3.20
CA THR A 130 -10.92 -9.11 4.49
C THR A 130 -11.70 -7.86 4.81
N SER A 131 -12.93 -7.84 4.40
CA SER A 131 -13.88 -6.87 4.89
C SER A 131 -14.19 -7.21 6.34
N GLU A 132 -13.21 -7.03 7.22
CA GLU A 132 -13.50 -7.01 8.62
C GLU A 132 -14.14 -5.66 8.91
N THR A 133 -15.41 -5.69 9.24
CA THR A 133 -16.07 -4.55 9.81
C THR A 133 -15.39 -4.25 11.13
N ILE A 134 -14.47 -3.32 11.11
CA ILE A 134 -13.90 -2.83 12.36
C ILE A 134 -14.94 -1.91 12.95
N GLU A 135 -15.63 -2.40 13.96
CA GLU A 135 -16.42 -1.51 14.79
C GLU A 135 -15.45 -0.66 15.60
N PHE A 136 -15.22 0.55 15.12
CA PHE A 136 -14.58 1.52 15.99
C PHE A 136 -15.56 1.80 17.12
N PRO A 137 -15.12 1.69 18.40
CA PRO A 137 -15.92 2.22 19.45
C PRO A 137 -16.21 3.69 19.11
N ILE A 138 -17.48 4.02 19.05
CA ILE A 138 -17.89 5.39 18.80
C ILE A 138 -17.35 6.24 19.94
N ILE A 139 -16.24 6.88 19.67
CA ILE A 139 -15.75 7.91 20.58
C ILE A 139 -16.42 9.17 20.11
N ASP A 140 -17.47 9.49 20.80
CA ASP A 140 -18.08 10.78 20.57
C ASP A 140 -17.21 11.88 21.15
#